data_ad78ec4c52723d6bfce0ad257686a4ed
#
_entry.id   ad78ec4c52723d6bfce0ad257686a4ed
#
_cell.length_a   1.000
_cell.length_b   1.000
_cell.length_c   1.000
_cell.angle_alpha   90.00
_cell.angle_beta   90.00
_cell.angle_gamma   90.00
#
_symmetry.space_group_name_H-M   'P 1'
#
loop_
_entity.id
_entity.type
_entity.pdbx_description
1 polymer ?
#
loop_
_entity_poly.entity_id
_entity_poly.type
_entity_poly.pdbx_seq_one_letter_code
_entity_poly.pdbx_strand_id
1 'polypeptide(L)'
;MTADRLNLGCGTDVRPGFVNLDSAALPGVDVVHDLNVLPLPFEDESFAEVVCQDVLEHLDYAPLLGEIHRVLRPGGRVWIRSPHFTSRAVYLDPTHRTAFSVDTLRFFVRGDAFAERSYYFPFHFSRLESARITFHRYRAMPWNYAVEALVNRSPAAQAYYEGTFLGRLFPASNVEVTLVK
;
A
#
# COMPACT_ATOMS: atom_id res chain seq x y z
N MET A 1 8.43 -7.29 -25.66
CA MET A 1 8.91 -7.47 -24.27
C MET A 1 7.66 -7.41 -23.41
N THR A 2 7.33 -8.47 -22.72
CA THR A 2 6.24 -8.48 -21.73
C THR A 2 6.66 -7.54 -20.59
N ALA A 3 5.79 -6.60 -20.21
CA ALA A 3 6.06 -5.71 -19.07
C ALA A 3 6.26 -6.56 -17.81
N ASP A 4 7.35 -6.33 -17.08
CA ASP A 4 7.66 -7.01 -15.80
C ASP A 4 7.20 -6.21 -14.58
N ARG A 5 6.26 -5.26 -14.80
CA ARG A 5 5.67 -4.38 -13.79
C ARG A 5 4.17 -4.46 -13.86
N LEU A 6 3.52 -4.48 -12.71
CA LEU A 6 2.07 -4.61 -12.57
C LEU A 6 1.50 -3.41 -11.79
N ASN A 7 0.44 -2.81 -12.32
CA ASN A 7 -0.32 -1.73 -11.68
C ASN A 7 -1.73 -2.28 -11.33
N LEU A 8 -1.96 -2.58 -10.08
CA LEU A 8 -3.22 -3.16 -9.58
C LEU A 8 -4.23 -2.07 -9.23
N GLY A 9 -5.48 -2.25 -9.68
CA GLY A 9 -6.54 -1.28 -9.45
C GLY A 9 -6.22 0.06 -10.08
N CYS A 10 -5.74 0.04 -11.34
CA CYS A 10 -5.18 1.23 -11.98
C CYS A 10 -6.21 2.35 -12.20
N GLY A 11 -7.51 2.03 -12.29
CA GLY A 11 -8.53 3.01 -12.61
C GLY A 11 -8.14 3.81 -13.86
N THR A 12 -8.03 5.13 -13.69
CA THR A 12 -7.56 6.06 -14.72
C THR A 12 -6.06 6.38 -14.62
N ASP A 13 -5.34 5.87 -13.59
CA ASP A 13 -3.88 6.01 -13.42
C ASP A 13 -3.13 4.94 -14.23
N VAL A 14 -3.32 4.96 -15.54
CA VAL A 14 -2.64 4.05 -16.47
C VAL A 14 -1.16 4.39 -16.54
N ARG A 15 -0.28 3.40 -16.30
CA ARG A 15 1.18 3.58 -16.24
C ARG A 15 1.86 2.96 -17.45
N PRO A 16 2.53 3.76 -18.30
CA PRO A 16 3.30 3.21 -19.42
C PRO A 16 4.38 2.22 -18.94
N GLY A 17 4.49 1.08 -19.61
CA GLY A 17 5.46 0.03 -19.26
C GLY A 17 5.04 -0.86 -18.10
N PHE A 18 3.81 -0.73 -17.61
CA PHE A 18 3.16 -1.64 -16.68
C PHE A 18 2.07 -2.45 -17.38
N VAL A 19 1.76 -3.63 -16.87
CA VAL A 19 0.48 -4.28 -17.08
C VAL A 19 -0.53 -3.57 -16.17
N ASN A 20 -1.50 -2.87 -16.73
CA ASN A 20 -2.53 -2.14 -15.98
C ASN A 20 -3.76 -3.02 -15.80
N LEU A 21 -4.10 -3.34 -14.55
CA LEU A 21 -5.24 -4.19 -14.21
C LEU A 21 -6.27 -3.40 -13.42
N ASP A 22 -7.53 -3.53 -13.80
CA ASP A 22 -8.67 -2.98 -13.06
C ASP A 22 -9.92 -3.86 -13.27
N SER A 23 -10.90 -3.74 -12.39
CA SER A 23 -12.20 -4.40 -12.54
C SER A 23 -13.07 -3.75 -13.63
N ALA A 24 -12.84 -2.48 -13.94
CA ALA A 24 -13.54 -1.73 -14.97
C ALA A 24 -12.76 -1.74 -16.30
N ALA A 25 -13.45 -1.96 -17.42
CA ALA A 25 -12.88 -1.90 -18.77
C ALA A 25 -12.69 -0.45 -19.21
N LEU A 26 -11.74 0.26 -18.61
CA LEU A 26 -11.42 1.65 -18.93
C LEU A 26 -10.34 1.74 -20.02
N PRO A 27 -10.23 2.89 -20.74
CA PRO A 27 -9.16 3.09 -21.71
C PRO A 27 -7.77 2.94 -21.07
N GLY A 28 -6.94 2.06 -21.62
CA GLY A 28 -5.59 1.78 -21.16
C GLY A 28 -5.47 0.67 -20.09
N VAL A 29 -6.58 0.06 -19.67
CA VAL A 29 -6.58 -1.17 -18.88
C VAL A 29 -6.22 -2.34 -19.80
N ASP A 30 -5.14 -3.06 -19.45
CA ASP A 30 -4.64 -4.20 -20.22
C ASP A 30 -5.36 -5.50 -19.83
N VAL A 31 -5.69 -5.65 -18.52
CA VAL A 31 -6.33 -6.83 -17.96
C VAL A 31 -7.53 -6.40 -17.13
N VAL A 32 -8.73 -6.86 -17.53
CA VAL A 32 -9.96 -6.62 -16.75
C VAL A 32 -10.16 -7.79 -15.79
N HIS A 33 -10.01 -7.52 -14.47
CA HIS A 33 -10.12 -8.54 -13.44
C HIS A 33 -10.52 -7.93 -12.10
N ASP A 34 -11.45 -8.57 -11.38
CA ASP A 34 -11.84 -8.17 -10.03
C ASP A 34 -10.82 -8.71 -9.01
N LEU A 35 -10.18 -7.83 -8.27
CA LEU A 35 -9.18 -8.17 -7.24
C LEU A 35 -9.76 -8.95 -6.04
N ASN A 36 -11.09 -9.03 -5.90
CA ASN A 36 -11.73 -9.94 -4.94
C ASN A 36 -11.77 -11.40 -5.43
N VAL A 37 -11.50 -11.64 -6.73
CA VAL A 37 -11.49 -12.97 -7.32
C VAL A 37 -10.04 -13.45 -7.44
N LEU A 38 -9.67 -14.40 -6.60
CA LEU A 38 -8.32 -14.97 -6.58
C LEU A 38 -8.34 -16.40 -7.13
N PRO A 39 -7.23 -16.87 -7.75
CA PRO A 39 -5.96 -16.18 -7.93
C PRO A 39 -5.99 -15.10 -9.01
N LEU A 40 -5.03 -14.16 -8.95
CA LEU A 40 -4.80 -13.21 -10.04
C LEU A 40 -4.42 -13.96 -11.33
N PRO A 41 -4.80 -13.46 -12.52
CA PRO A 41 -4.60 -14.13 -13.81
C PRO A 41 -3.14 -14.05 -14.32
N PHE A 42 -2.19 -14.23 -13.43
CA PHE A 42 -0.76 -14.19 -13.72
C PHE A 42 -0.06 -15.41 -13.13
N GLU A 43 1.03 -15.82 -13.78
CA GLU A 43 1.90 -16.88 -13.29
C GLU A 43 2.70 -16.42 -12.06
N ASP A 44 3.21 -17.38 -11.29
CA ASP A 44 4.14 -17.13 -10.20
C ASP A 44 5.38 -16.39 -10.72
N GLU A 45 5.89 -15.47 -9.87
CA GLU A 45 7.17 -14.80 -10.13
C GLU A 45 7.27 -14.06 -11.48
N SER A 46 6.12 -13.54 -11.97
CA SER A 46 6.04 -12.84 -13.27
C SER A 46 6.57 -11.43 -13.22
N PHE A 47 6.49 -10.75 -12.04
CA PHE A 47 6.74 -9.32 -11.95
C PHE A 47 7.93 -8.97 -11.06
N ALA A 48 8.70 -7.96 -11.46
CA ALA A 48 9.76 -7.37 -10.65
C ALA A 48 9.23 -6.25 -9.74
N GLU A 49 8.15 -5.59 -10.17
CA GLU A 49 7.53 -4.47 -9.44
C GLU A 49 6.01 -4.57 -9.51
N VAL A 50 5.36 -4.35 -8.38
CA VAL A 50 3.91 -4.19 -8.26
C VAL A 50 3.61 -2.84 -7.63
N VAL A 51 2.64 -2.13 -8.19
CA VAL A 51 2.09 -0.90 -7.62
C VAL A 51 0.64 -1.18 -7.23
N CYS A 52 0.27 -0.77 -6.01
CA CYS A 52 -1.07 -0.88 -5.46
C CYS A 52 -1.42 0.44 -4.77
N GLN A 53 -2.09 1.32 -5.50
CA GLN A 53 -2.35 2.68 -5.06
C GLN A 53 -3.83 2.90 -4.82
N ASP A 54 -4.20 3.22 -3.57
CA ASP A 54 -5.58 3.50 -3.14
C ASP A 54 -6.55 2.35 -3.54
N VAL A 55 -6.16 1.12 -3.20
CA VAL A 55 -6.86 -0.13 -3.56
C VAL A 55 -7.12 -1.01 -2.35
N LEU A 56 -6.12 -1.21 -1.48
CA LEU A 56 -6.22 -2.19 -0.38
C LEU A 56 -7.31 -1.85 0.62
N GLU A 57 -7.62 -0.58 0.81
CA GLU A 57 -8.69 -0.10 1.69
C GLU A 57 -10.08 -0.57 1.28
N HIS A 58 -10.28 -0.94 0.03
CA HIS A 58 -11.57 -1.39 -0.50
C HIS A 58 -11.78 -2.90 -0.38
N LEU A 59 -10.71 -3.68 -0.08
CA LEU A 59 -10.67 -5.12 -0.23
C LEU A 59 -10.45 -5.85 1.10
N ASP A 60 -10.65 -7.16 1.10
CA ASP A 60 -9.96 -8.05 2.04
C ASP A 60 -8.50 -8.16 1.58
N TYR A 61 -7.66 -7.29 2.11
CA TYR A 61 -6.33 -7.06 1.57
C TYR A 61 -5.32 -8.18 1.87
N ALA A 62 -5.54 -8.98 2.93
CA ALA A 62 -4.56 -9.98 3.32
C ALA A 62 -4.42 -11.12 2.31
N PRO A 63 -5.50 -11.73 1.75
CA PRO A 63 -5.39 -12.65 0.64
C PRO A 63 -4.75 -12.03 -0.61
N LEU A 64 -5.09 -10.79 -0.94
CA LEU A 64 -4.50 -10.09 -2.08
C LEU A 64 -2.98 -9.86 -1.89
N LEU A 65 -2.52 -9.55 -0.67
CA LEU A 65 -1.07 -9.48 -0.38
C LEU A 65 -0.36 -10.82 -0.61
N GLY A 66 -1.03 -11.94 -0.33
CA GLY A 66 -0.53 -13.28 -0.67
C GLY A 66 -0.36 -13.47 -2.16
N GLU A 67 -1.32 -13.03 -2.95
CA GLU A 67 -1.25 -13.07 -4.41
C GLU A 67 -0.18 -12.12 -4.97
N ILE A 68 -0.08 -10.90 -4.44
CA ILE A 68 1.01 -9.97 -4.78
C ILE A 68 2.37 -10.63 -4.50
N HIS A 69 2.50 -11.29 -3.33
CA HIS A 69 3.72 -12.02 -3.00
C HIS A 69 3.97 -13.18 -3.98
N ARG A 70 2.93 -13.93 -4.41
CA ARG A 70 3.05 -15.03 -5.37
C ARG A 70 3.58 -14.54 -6.72
N VAL A 71 2.97 -13.49 -7.26
CA VAL A 71 3.31 -12.98 -8.61
C VAL A 71 4.61 -12.18 -8.65
N LEU A 72 5.11 -11.69 -7.51
CA LEU A 72 6.42 -11.05 -7.43
C LEU A 72 7.54 -12.07 -7.56
N ARG A 73 8.59 -11.72 -8.29
CA ARG A 73 9.87 -12.46 -8.33
C ARG A 73 10.58 -12.38 -6.98
N PRO A 74 11.48 -13.34 -6.66
CA PRO A 74 12.40 -13.17 -5.54
C PRO A 74 13.16 -11.85 -5.66
N GLY A 75 13.14 -11.03 -4.58
CA GLY A 75 13.71 -9.69 -4.57
C GLY A 75 12.86 -8.62 -5.27
N GLY A 76 11.70 -8.98 -5.82
CA GLY A 76 10.73 -8.04 -6.39
C GLY A 76 10.07 -7.18 -5.31
N ARG A 77 9.51 -6.06 -5.70
CA ARG A 77 8.98 -5.02 -4.80
C ARG A 77 7.52 -4.77 -5.03
N VAL A 78 6.79 -4.52 -3.96
CA VAL A 78 5.46 -3.88 -4.04
C VAL A 78 5.50 -2.53 -3.34
N TRP A 79 5.07 -1.49 -4.06
CA TRP A 79 4.77 -0.19 -3.47
C TRP A 79 3.26 -0.08 -3.27
N ILE A 80 2.88 0.28 -2.05
CA ILE A 80 1.49 0.37 -1.60
C ILE A 80 1.26 1.79 -1.07
N ARG A 81 0.15 2.40 -1.48
CA ARG A 81 -0.38 3.62 -0.88
C ARG A 81 -1.84 3.39 -0.49
N SER A 82 -2.20 3.80 0.72
CA SER A 82 -3.59 3.80 1.20
C SER A 82 -3.83 4.98 2.14
N PRO A 83 -5.06 5.44 2.33
CA PRO A 83 -5.37 6.51 3.27
C PRO A 83 -4.95 6.15 4.70
N HIS A 84 -4.26 7.10 5.35
CA HIS A 84 -3.89 6.96 6.76
C HIS A 84 -5.15 7.01 7.66
N PHE A 85 -5.17 6.30 8.78
CA PHE A 85 -6.35 6.21 9.66
C PHE A 85 -6.83 7.57 10.22
N THR A 86 -5.99 8.61 10.20
CA THR A 86 -6.39 9.98 10.57
C THR A 86 -6.88 10.81 9.40
N SER A 87 -6.77 10.27 8.17
CA SER A 87 -7.22 10.96 6.97
C SER A 87 -8.74 11.02 6.91
N ARG A 88 -9.28 12.19 6.52
CA ARG A 88 -10.70 12.28 6.20
C ARG A 88 -11.11 11.36 5.03
N ALA A 89 -10.17 11.03 4.14
CA ALA A 89 -10.43 10.17 3.00
C ALA A 89 -10.94 8.78 3.41
N VAL A 90 -10.50 8.26 4.56
CA VAL A 90 -11.01 6.99 5.12
C VAL A 90 -12.53 6.95 5.25
N TYR A 91 -13.15 8.09 5.54
CA TYR A 91 -14.58 8.20 5.81
C TYR A 91 -15.39 8.78 4.64
N LEU A 92 -14.72 9.32 3.62
CA LEU A 92 -15.41 9.95 2.47
C LEU A 92 -15.93 8.91 1.48
N ASP A 93 -15.18 7.84 1.29
CA ASP A 93 -15.57 6.79 0.36
C ASP A 93 -16.30 5.68 1.14
N PRO A 94 -17.58 5.40 0.82
CA PRO A 94 -18.38 4.38 1.52
C PRO A 94 -17.90 2.95 1.26
N THR A 95 -17.00 2.74 0.30
CA THR A 95 -16.45 1.42 -0.04
C THR A 95 -15.18 1.07 0.76
N HIS A 96 -14.63 2.02 1.52
CA HIS A 96 -13.49 1.76 2.40
C HIS A 96 -13.88 0.83 3.55
N ARG A 97 -13.13 -0.25 3.71
CA ARG A 97 -13.31 -1.29 4.74
C ARG A 97 -12.25 -1.21 5.82
N THR A 98 -11.04 -0.74 5.46
CA THR A 98 -9.88 -0.76 6.34
C THR A 98 -9.18 0.59 6.37
N ALA A 99 -8.80 1.01 7.58
CA ALA A 99 -7.93 2.16 7.81
C ALA A 99 -6.50 1.66 8.09
N PHE A 100 -5.50 2.32 7.51
CA PHE A 100 -4.10 1.93 7.61
C PHE A 100 -3.31 2.84 8.56
N SER A 101 -2.48 2.22 9.40
CA SER A 101 -1.36 2.82 10.11
C SER A 101 -0.06 2.53 9.33
N VAL A 102 1.00 3.27 9.62
CA VAL A 102 2.31 3.03 9.00
C VAL A 102 2.86 1.63 9.31
N ASP A 103 2.42 1.04 10.42
CA ASP A 103 2.85 -0.28 10.89
C ASP A 103 1.95 -1.44 10.43
N THR A 104 0.77 -1.17 9.84
CA THR A 104 -0.20 -2.21 9.46
C THR A 104 0.42 -3.31 8.59
N LEU A 105 1.22 -2.94 7.61
CA LEU A 105 1.81 -3.90 6.67
C LEU A 105 3.07 -4.59 7.20
N ARG A 106 3.65 -4.12 8.31
CA ARG A 106 4.79 -4.77 8.99
C ARG A 106 4.43 -6.14 9.54
N PHE A 107 3.16 -6.38 9.78
CA PHE A 107 2.65 -7.69 10.18
C PHE A 107 3.04 -8.82 9.20
N PHE A 108 3.22 -8.50 7.92
CA PHE A 108 3.56 -9.44 6.87
C PHE A 108 5.06 -9.53 6.58
N VAL A 109 5.91 -8.90 7.39
CA VAL A 109 7.37 -8.87 7.19
C VAL A 109 8.04 -9.88 8.11
N ARG A 110 8.86 -10.77 7.54
CA ARG A 110 9.54 -11.82 8.30
C ARG A 110 10.46 -11.24 9.37
N GLY A 111 10.27 -11.68 10.62
CA GLY A 111 11.12 -11.28 11.74
C GLY A 111 10.90 -9.85 12.25
N ASP A 112 9.89 -9.14 11.74
CA ASP A 112 9.48 -7.85 12.32
C ASP A 112 8.81 -8.06 13.68
N ALA A 113 8.98 -7.10 14.59
CA ALA A 113 8.38 -7.15 15.92
C ALA A 113 6.85 -7.21 15.92
N PHE A 114 6.21 -6.70 14.88
CA PHE A 114 4.75 -6.78 14.69
C PHE A 114 4.28 -8.12 14.10
N ALA A 115 5.21 -8.95 13.62
CA ALA A 115 4.91 -10.22 12.95
C ALA A 115 4.78 -11.43 13.89
N GLU A 116 4.71 -11.25 15.21
CA GLU A 116 4.60 -12.36 16.19
C GLU A 116 3.43 -13.32 15.91
N ARG A 117 2.33 -12.81 15.34
CA ARG A 117 1.14 -13.58 14.98
C ARG A 117 1.02 -13.85 13.48
N SER A 118 2.08 -13.66 12.72
CA SER A 118 2.07 -13.82 11.26
C SER A 118 1.89 -15.27 10.79
N TYR A 119 1.91 -16.25 11.72
CA TYR A 119 1.62 -17.67 11.44
C TYR A 119 0.20 -17.92 10.89
N TYR A 120 -0.69 -16.94 10.94
CA TYR A 120 -2.00 -17.01 10.27
C TYR A 120 -1.90 -16.99 8.74
N PHE A 121 -0.76 -16.50 8.20
CA PHE A 121 -0.56 -16.34 6.76
C PHE A 121 0.60 -17.20 6.26
N PRO A 122 0.42 -17.90 5.11
CA PRO A 122 1.45 -18.81 4.57
C PRO A 122 2.58 -18.08 3.85
N PHE A 123 2.60 -16.75 3.82
CA PHE A 123 3.57 -15.93 3.11
C PHE A 123 4.13 -14.81 3.99
N HIS A 124 5.36 -14.38 3.69
CA HIS A 124 6.00 -13.24 4.35
C HIS A 124 6.95 -12.55 3.37
N PHE A 125 6.87 -11.24 3.33
CA PHE A 125 7.88 -10.43 2.68
C PHE A 125 9.21 -10.50 3.44
N SER A 126 10.33 -10.45 2.71
CA SER A 126 11.66 -10.57 3.31
C SER A 126 12.05 -9.35 4.16
N ARG A 127 11.62 -8.16 3.73
CA ARG A 127 11.87 -6.91 4.46
C ARG A 127 10.91 -5.79 4.10
N LEU A 128 10.78 -4.85 5.03
CA LEU A 128 10.27 -3.52 4.81
C LEU A 128 11.39 -2.64 4.25
N GLU A 129 11.25 -2.14 3.02
CA GLU A 129 12.24 -1.25 2.40
C GLU A 129 12.01 0.20 2.81
N SER A 130 10.75 0.63 2.82
CA SER A 130 10.37 1.97 3.29
C SER A 130 8.95 2.00 3.83
N ALA A 131 8.73 2.88 4.82
CA ALA A 131 7.40 3.22 5.31
C ALA A 131 7.35 4.72 5.62
N ARG A 132 6.36 5.42 5.09
CA ARG A 132 6.19 6.87 5.22
C ARG A 132 4.75 7.23 5.51
N ILE A 133 4.57 8.28 6.30
CA ILE A 133 3.30 8.96 6.51
C ILE A 133 3.36 10.25 5.69
N THR A 134 2.40 10.46 4.77
CA THR A 134 2.35 11.66 3.93
C THR A 134 1.23 12.59 4.36
N PHE A 135 1.38 13.88 4.06
CA PHE A 135 0.47 14.93 4.48
C PHE A 135 -0.05 15.73 3.28
N HIS A 136 -1.26 16.26 3.40
CA HIS A 136 -1.82 17.13 2.37
C HIS A 136 -0.96 18.39 2.18
N ARG A 137 -0.55 18.64 0.92
CA ARG A 137 0.30 19.79 0.54
C ARG A 137 -0.53 20.96 0.03
N TYR A 138 -1.41 21.48 0.89
CA TYR A 138 -2.18 22.68 0.57
C TYR A 138 -1.42 23.95 0.95
N ARG A 139 -1.56 25.00 0.13
CA ARG A 139 -0.99 26.35 0.43
C ARG A 139 -1.48 26.90 1.79
N ALA A 140 -2.69 26.50 2.19
CA ALA A 140 -3.28 26.86 3.48
C ALA A 140 -2.70 26.10 4.68
N MET A 141 -1.88 25.06 4.46
CA MET A 141 -1.28 24.22 5.49
C MET A 141 0.24 24.08 5.29
N PRO A 142 0.98 25.19 5.29
CA PRO A 142 2.43 25.16 5.01
C PRO A 142 3.22 24.39 6.07
N TRP A 143 2.72 24.28 7.30
CA TRP A 143 3.33 23.51 8.38
C TRP A 143 3.38 22.00 8.09
N ASN A 144 2.53 21.48 7.19
CA ASN A 144 2.52 20.05 6.86
C ASN A 144 3.87 19.56 6.29
N TYR A 145 4.63 20.43 5.60
CA TYR A 145 5.97 20.08 5.14
C TYR A 145 6.93 19.79 6.31
N ALA A 146 6.88 20.63 7.35
CA ALA A 146 7.72 20.44 8.53
C ALA A 146 7.25 19.23 9.35
N VAL A 147 5.93 19.06 9.52
CA VAL A 147 5.34 17.92 10.21
C VAL A 147 5.73 16.61 9.51
N GLU A 148 5.59 16.53 8.18
CA GLU A 148 5.98 15.35 7.40
C GLU A 148 7.46 15.00 7.60
N ALA A 149 8.33 16.01 7.55
CA ALA A 149 9.76 15.79 7.75
C ALA A 149 10.10 15.30 9.17
N LEU A 150 9.44 15.84 10.18
CA LEU A 150 9.65 15.45 11.59
C LEU A 150 9.09 14.04 11.87
N VAL A 151 7.88 13.76 11.40
CA VAL A 151 7.21 12.45 11.60
C VAL A 151 7.99 11.33 10.92
N ASN A 152 8.50 11.57 9.71
CA ASN A 152 9.24 10.54 8.97
C ASN A 152 10.75 10.49 9.30
N ARG A 153 11.19 11.15 10.36
CA ARG A 153 12.60 11.15 10.77
C ARG A 153 13.06 9.77 11.28
N SER A 154 12.16 9.02 11.90
CA SER A 154 12.42 7.67 12.40
C SER A 154 11.12 6.89 12.65
N PRO A 155 11.17 5.54 12.73
CA PRO A 155 10.02 4.74 13.13
C PRO A 155 9.46 5.14 14.51
N ALA A 156 10.33 5.51 15.45
CA ALA A 156 9.89 6.00 16.77
C ALA A 156 9.12 7.32 16.70
N ALA A 157 9.50 8.22 15.79
CA ALA A 157 8.76 9.46 15.54
C ALA A 157 7.39 9.21 14.91
N GLN A 158 7.31 8.25 13.97
CA GLN A 158 6.04 7.80 13.39
C GLN A 158 5.11 7.20 14.46
N ALA A 159 5.63 6.27 15.27
CA ALA A 159 4.88 5.65 16.36
C ALA A 159 4.40 6.70 17.40
N TYR A 160 5.24 7.66 17.75
CA TYR A 160 4.88 8.76 18.66
C TYR A 160 3.77 9.63 18.06
N TYR A 161 3.87 9.97 16.78
CA TYR A 161 2.84 10.73 16.07
C TYR A 161 1.50 9.99 16.06
N GLU A 162 1.48 8.72 15.69
CA GLU A 162 0.25 7.92 15.61
C GLU A 162 -0.34 7.62 17.00
N GLY A 163 0.52 7.38 18.00
CA GLY A 163 0.12 7.02 19.35
C GLY A 163 -0.29 8.19 20.25
N THR A 164 -0.21 9.44 19.76
CA THR A 164 -0.53 10.63 20.54
C THR A 164 -1.60 11.51 19.88
N PHE A 165 -1.96 12.61 20.56
CA PHE A 165 -2.88 13.61 20.03
C PHE A 165 -2.38 14.30 18.75
N LEU A 166 -1.08 14.21 18.44
CA LEU A 166 -0.48 14.83 17.26
C LEU A 166 -1.11 14.33 15.95
N GLY A 167 -1.45 13.04 15.87
CA GLY A 167 -2.16 12.49 14.73
C GLY A 167 -3.55 13.10 14.50
N ARG A 168 -4.18 13.64 15.55
CA ARG A 168 -5.47 14.35 15.45
C ARG A 168 -5.29 15.85 15.21
N LEU A 169 -4.22 16.43 15.73
CA LEU A 169 -3.90 17.85 15.55
C LEU A 169 -3.40 18.14 14.11
N PHE A 170 -2.62 17.22 13.56
CA PHE A 170 -2.08 17.28 12.20
C PHE A 170 -2.47 16.02 11.42
N PRO A 171 -3.71 15.89 10.93
CA PRO A 171 -4.15 14.68 10.23
C PRO A 171 -3.29 14.41 8.98
N ALA A 172 -2.83 13.16 8.86
CA ALA A 172 -2.10 12.71 7.69
C ALA A 172 -3.02 12.51 6.48
N SER A 173 -2.41 12.35 5.30
CA SER A 173 -3.11 12.00 4.07
C SER A 173 -3.09 10.49 3.84
N ASN A 174 -1.90 9.94 3.63
CA ASN A 174 -1.74 8.53 3.29
C ASN A 174 -0.58 7.90 4.06
N VAL A 175 -0.55 6.58 4.05
CA VAL A 175 0.65 5.78 4.27
C VAL A 175 1.18 5.30 2.93
N GLU A 176 2.51 5.28 2.78
CA GLU A 176 3.22 4.73 1.65
C GLU A 176 4.22 3.70 2.16
N VAL A 177 4.12 2.48 1.67
CA VAL A 177 4.95 1.35 2.13
C VAL A 177 5.54 0.62 0.94
N THR A 178 6.82 0.28 1.02
CA THR A 178 7.46 -0.61 0.05
C THR A 178 7.91 -1.89 0.75
N LEU A 179 7.43 -3.02 0.26
CA LEU A 179 7.81 -4.35 0.74
C LEU A 179 8.62 -5.08 -0.34
N VAL A 180 9.52 -5.96 0.07
CA VAL A 180 10.36 -6.79 -0.81
C VAL A 180 10.10 -8.26 -0.52
N LYS A 181 9.86 -9.05 -1.58
CA LYS A 181 9.74 -10.51 -1.51
C LYS A 181 11.05 -11.21 -1.21
#